data_72b9cd2008c900d3dea53a53c9beeb80
#
_entry.id   72b9cd2008c900d3dea53a53c9beeb80
#
_cell.length_a   1.000
_cell.length_b   1.000
_cell.length_c   1.000
_cell.angle_alpha   90.00
_cell.angle_beta   90.00
_cell.angle_gamma   90.00
#
_symmetry.space_group_name_H-M   'P 1'
#
loop_
_entity.id
_entity.type
_entity.pdbx_description
1 polymer ?
#
loop_
_entity_poly.entity_id
_entity_poly.type
_entity_poly.pdbx_seq_one_letter_code
_entity_poly.pdbx_strand_id
1 'polypeptide(L)'
;MPAIEVDGLVVRYGKLTAVNRASFHADLGTVVALLGPNGAGKTSTVETLEGFRRPAAGSVRVLGLDPVADRTLLAPRIGVMLQEGGVYPGIRPLEMLRLYAAFFPNPDDPEALLDRVGLTHRRTSTWRQLSGGEQQRLALALSLIGRPEVAFLDEPTAGIDVSGRQLIRQIVRDLATSGVAVLLTTHDLEEAEKVADRVV
;
A
#
# COMPACT_ATOMS: atom_id res chain seq x y z
N MET A 1 -6.65 -9.09 17.91
CA MET A 1 -6.81 -9.94 16.72
C MET A 1 -6.02 -9.27 15.61
N PRO A 2 -5.08 -9.96 14.96
CA PRO A 2 -4.27 -9.33 13.92
C PRO A 2 -5.14 -8.75 12.80
N ALA A 3 -4.69 -7.63 12.22
CA ALA A 3 -5.32 -7.03 11.04
C ALA A 3 -4.97 -7.80 9.77
N ILE A 4 -3.75 -8.37 9.72
CA ILE A 4 -3.26 -9.21 8.63
C ILE A 4 -2.74 -10.50 9.26
N GLU A 5 -3.17 -11.65 8.74
CA GLU A 5 -2.70 -12.98 9.13
C GLU A 5 -2.30 -13.76 7.89
N VAL A 6 -1.10 -14.31 7.91
CA VAL A 6 -0.55 -15.17 6.85
C VAL A 6 -0.01 -16.42 7.51
N ASP A 7 -0.54 -17.59 7.13
CA ASP A 7 -0.12 -18.88 7.67
C ASP A 7 0.20 -19.86 6.56
N GLY A 8 1.49 -20.25 6.48
CA GLY A 8 2.01 -21.22 5.54
C GLY A 8 1.75 -20.86 4.07
N LEU A 9 1.69 -19.57 3.72
CA LEU A 9 1.35 -19.10 2.37
C LEU A 9 2.29 -19.68 1.32
N VAL A 10 1.70 -20.32 0.32
CA VAL A 10 2.38 -20.76 -0.90
C VAL A 10 1.73 -20.10 -2.12
N VAL A 11 2.53 -19.42 -2.93
CA VAL A 11 2.10 -18.84 -4.21
C VAL A 11 2.89 -19.47 -5.35
N ARG A 12 2.19 -19.95 -6.39
CA ARG A 12 2.79 -20.61 -7.56
C ARG A 12 2.34 -19.98 -8.87
N TYR A 13 3.28 -19.94 -9.83
CA TYR A 13 3.08 -19.60 -11.24
C TYR A 13 3.53 -20.79 -12.10
N GLY A 14 2.61 -21.67 -12.42
CA GLY A 14 2.93 -22.93 -13.08
C GLY A 14 3.89 -23.76 -12.23
N LYS A 15 5.12 -23.96 -12.71
CA LYS A 15 6.16 -24.73 -11.99
C LYS A 15 6.98 -23.87 -11.02
N LEU A 16 6.90 -22.54 -11.11
CA LEU A 16 7.65 -21.62 -10.23
C LEU A 16 6.91 -21.44 -8.91
N THR A 17 7.56 -21.67 -7.79
CA THR A 17 7.08 -21.31 -6.46
C THR A 17 7.63 -19.94 -6.12
N ALA A 18 6.79 -18.90 -6.15
CA ALA A 18 7.19 -17.53 -5.85
C ALA A 18 7.21 -17.24 -4.35
N VAL A 19 6.30 -17.85 -3.59
CA VAL A 19 6.26 -17.78 -2.12
C VAL A 19 6.18 -19.20 -1.59
N ASN A 20 7.04 -19.56 -0.62
CA ASN A 20 7.13 -20.89 -0.07
C ASN A 20 6.93 -20.88 1.45
N ARG A 21 5.71 -21.17 1.91
CA ARG A 21 5.31 -21.30 3.31
C ARG A 21 5.65 -20.08 4.19
N ALA A 22 5.40 -18.87 3.67
CA ALA A 22 5.54 -17.66 4.46
C ALA A 22 4.46 -17.60 5.57
N SER A 23 4.88 -17.21 6.78
CA SER A 23 3.96 -16.99 7.91
C SER A 23 4.36 -15.73 8.66
N PHE A 24 3.42 -14.80 8.82
CA PHE A 24 3.59 -13.58 9.60
C PHE A 24 2.21 -12.96 9.92
N HIS A 25 2.22 -11.96 10.77
CA HIS A 25 1.02 -11.18 11.08
C HIS A 25 1.36 -9.69 11.22
N ALA A 26 0.35 -8.84 11.09
CA ALA A 26 0.42 -7.42 11.44
C ALA A 26 -0.82 -7.05 12.26
N ASP A 27 -0.61 -6.30 13.33
CA ASP A 27 -1.68 -5.79 14.18
C ASP A 27 -2.13 -4.40 13.71
N LEU A 28 -3.34 -3.97 14.12
CA LEU A 28 -3.76 -2.59 13.94
C LEU A 28 -2.77 -1.65 14.64
N GLY A 29 -2.47 -0.53 13.99
CA GLY A 29 -1.54 0.46 14.53
C GLY A 29 -0.07 0.08 14.43
N THR A 30 0.29 -0.94 13.62
CA THR A 30 1.68 -1.35 13.41
C THR A 30 2.09 -1.25 11.95
N VAL A 31 3.39 -1.05 11.73
CA VAL A 31 4.03 -1.10 10.41
C VAL A 31 4.86 -2.38 10.28
N VAL A 32 4.51 -3.22 9.32
CA VAL A 32 5.28 -4.43 8.98
C VAL A 32 5.92 -4.25 7.61
N ALA A 33 7.22 -4.48 7.50
CA ALA A 33 7.95 -4.44 6.23
C ALA A 33 8.25 -5.85 5.71
N LEU A 34 7.83 -6.14 4.48
CA LEU A 34 8.30 -7.29 3.72
C LEU A 34 9.60 -6.91 3.02
N LEU A 35 10.73 -7.40 3.53
CA LEU A 35 12.05 -7.12 2.99
C LEU A 35 12.53 -8.26 2.10
N GLY A 36 13.11 -7.93 0.97
CA GLY A 36 13.78 -8.92 0.11
C GLY A 36 14.14 -8.37 -1.26
N PRO A 37 15.01 -9.06 -2.00
CA PRO A 37 15.38 -8.66 -3.34
C PRO A 37 14.20 -8.73 -4.32
N ASN A 38 14.38 -8.16 -5.51
CA ASN A 38 13.39 -8.29 -6.56
C ASN A 38 13.23 -9.78 -6.93
N GLY A 39 11.96 -10.20 -7.10
CA GLY A 39 11.62 -11.59 -7.35
C GLY A 39 11.49 -12.47 -6.09
N ALA A 40 11.69 -11.95 -4.87
CA ALA A 40 11.53 -12.70 -3.62
C ALA A 40 10.07 -13.07 -3.26
N GLY A 41 9.08 -12.65 -4.07
CA GLY A 41 7.68 -12.97 -3.84
C GLY A 41 6.92 -11.90 -3.04
N LYS A 42 7.53 -10.73 -2.76
CA LYS A 42 6.88 -9.62 -2.03
C LYS A 42 5.54 -9.20 -2.68
N THR A 43 5.59 -8.81 -3.95
CA THR A 43 4.39 -8.42 -4.72
C THR A 43 3.36 -9.56 -4.78
N SER A 44 3.80 -10.81 -4.98
CA SER A 44 2.88 -11.97 -4.99
C SER A 44 2.19 -12.19 -3.64
N THR A 45 2.89 -11.90 -2.53
CA THR A 45 2.32 -11.95 -1.19
C THR A 45 1.28 -10.84 -1.02
N VAL A 46 1.62 -9.61 -1.40
CA VAL A 46 0.72 -8.44 -1.30
C VAL A 46 -0.51 -8.65 -2.19
N GLU A 47 -0.36 -9.05 -3.46
CA GLU A 47 -1.50 -9.38 -4.37
C GLU A 47 -2.44 -10.44 -3.79
N THR A 48 -1.90 -11.40 -3.02
CA THR A 48 -2.74 -12.42 -2.36
C THR A 48 -3.54 -11.82 -1.22
N LEU A 49 -2.96 -10.92 -0.43
CA LEU A 49 -3.62 -10.19 0.65
C LEU A 49 -4.65 -9.17 0.14
N GLU A 50 -4.43 -8.60 -1.02
CA GLU A 50 -5.37 -7.70 -1.70
C GLU A 50 -6.55 -8.44 -2.38
N GLY A 51 -6.49 -9.78 -2.41
CA GLY A 51 -7.52 -10.61 -3.03
C GLY A 51 -7.46 -10.70 -4.56
N PHE A 52 -6.36 -10.30 -5.18
CA PHE A 52 -6.14 -10.50 -6.62
C PHE A 52 -5.72 -11.93 -6.96
N ARG A 53 -5.29 -12.69 -5.95
CA ARG A 53 -4.76 -14.04 -6.14
C ARG A 53 -5.20 -14.98 -5.02
N ARG A 54 -5.53 -16.22 -5.39
CA ARG A 54 -5.72 -17.30 -4.42
C ARG A 54 -4.39 -17.96 -4.05
N PRO A 55 -4.12 -18.28 -2.78
CA PRO A 55 -2.97 -19.06 -2.39
C PRO A 55 -3.05 -20.48 -3.00
N ALA A 56 -1.89 -21.06 -3.35
CA ALA A 56 -1.79 -22.47 -3.77
C ALA A 56 -1.86 -23.41 -2.54
N ALA A 57 -1.41 -22.96 -1.38
CA ALA A 57 -1.55 -23.61 -0.08
C ALA A 57 -1.38 -22.57 1.05
N GLY A 58 -1.75 -22.94 2.26
CA GLY A 58 -1.80 -22.03 3.39
C GLY A 58 -3.05 -21.18 3.40
N SER A 59 -3.11 -20.21 4.29
CA SER A 59 -4.25 -19.31 4.43
C SER A 59 -3.81 -17.86 4.66
N VAL A 60 -4.65 -16.92 4.25
CA VAL A 60 -4.49 -15.50 4.52
C VAL A 60 -5.81 -14.91 5.01
N ARG A 61 -5.73 -13.96 5.93
CA ARG A 61 -6.85 -13.19 6.43
C ARG A 61 -6.46 -11.72 6.52
N VAL A 62 -7.39 -10.85 6.14
CA VAL A 62 -7.27 -9.39 6.30
C VAL A 62 -8.52 -8.92 7.02
N LEU A 63 -8.37 -8.29 8.17
CA LEU A 63 -9.46 -7.91 9.07
C LEU A 63 -10.41 -9.10 9.41
N GLY A 64 -9.84 -10.31 9.52
CA GLY A 64 -10.58 -11.56 9.74
C GLY A 64 -11.30 -12.12 8.52
N LEU A 65 -11.26 -11.43 7.37
CA LEU A 65 -11.94 -11.80 6.12
C LEU A 65 -11.01 -12.57 5.18
N ASP A 66 -11.58 -13.43 4.33
CA ASP A 66 -10.86 -14.02 3.20
C ASP A 66 -10.78 -12.99 2.05
N PRO A 67 -9.58 -12.55 1.62
CA PRO A 67 -9.47 -11.45 0.66
C PRO A 67 -10.14 -11.72 -0.70
N VAL A 68 -10.25 -12.98 -1.09
CA VAL A 68 -10.87 -13.36 -2.37
C VAL A 68 -12.38 -13.61 -2.23
N ALA A 69 -12.77 -14.34 -1.17
CA ALA A 69 -14.17 -14.70 -0.97
C ALA A 69 -15.01 -13.49 -0.49
N ASP A 70 -14.43 -12.66 0.38
CA ASP A 70 -15.11 -11.53 1.03
C ASP A 70 -14.69 -10.18 0.42
N ARG A 71 -14.24 -10.17 -0.85
CA ARG A 71 -13.68 -8.99 -1.51
C ARG A 71 -14.56 -7.74 -1.44
N THR A 72 -15.87 -7.87 -1.59
CA THR A 72 -16.82 -6.75 -1.51
C THR A 72 -16.89 -6.11 -0.14
N LEU A 73 -16.67 -6.87 0.92
CA LEU A 73 -16.63 -6.37 2.29
C LEU A 73 -15.27 -5.77 2.63
N LEU A 74 -14.21 -6.31 2.03
CA LEU A 74 -12.83 -5.91 2.32
C LEU A 74 -12.39 -4.69 1.51
N ALA A 75 -12.72 -4.60 0.22
CA ALA A 75 -12.22 -3.57 -0.69
C ALA A 75 -12.40 -2.12 -0.19
N PRO A 76 -13.54 -1.71 0.42
CA PRO A 76 -13.68 -0.36 0.95
C PRO A 76 -12.88 -0.08 2.22
N ARG A 77 -12.29 -1.11 2.85
CA ARG A 77 -11.56 -1.03 4.12
C ARG A 77 -10.04 -1.10 3.95
N ILE A 78 -9.56 -1.36 2.74
CA ILE A 78 -8.13 -1.44 2.44
C ILE A 78 -7.71 -0.32 1.49
N GLY A 79 -6.50 0.17 1.69
CA GLY A 79 -5.82 1.07 0.76
C GLY A 79 -4.71 0.32 0.05
N VAL A 80 -4.63 0.48 -1.26
CA VAL A 80 -3.62 -0.20 -2.09
C VAL A 80 -2.83 0.83 -2.87
N MET A 81 -1.53 0.86 -2.65
CA MET A 81 -0.59 1.65 -3.44
C MET A 81 0.16 0.73 -4.39
N LEU A 82 -0.19 0.76 -5.65
CA LEU A 82 0.44 -0.04 -6.70
C LEU A 82 1.77 0.56 -7.14
N GLN A 83 2.72 -0.30 -7.50
CA GLN A 83 4.05 0.10 -7.99
C GLN A 83 3.99 0.84 -9.32
N GLU A 84 3.08 0.47 -10.23
CA GLU A 84 2.91 1.09 -11.55
C GLU A 84 1.45 1.09 -12.00
N GLY A 85 1.09 2.11 -12.78
CA GLY A 85 -0.05 2.06 -13.69
C GLY A 85 -1.35 2.71 -13.22
N GLY A 86 -2.30 2.72 -14.13
CA GLY A 86 -3.71 3.03 -13.87
C GLY A 86 -4.08 4.51 -13.89
N VAL A 87 -3.13 5.42 -14.14
CA VAL A 87 -3.42 6.84 -14.12
C VAL A 87 -3.55 7.40 -15.54
N TYR A 88 -4.63 8.11 -15.79
CA TYR A 88 -4.79 8.86 -17.05
C TYR A 88 -3.78 10.02 -17.13
N PRO A 89 -2.89 10.07 -18.13
CA PRO A 89 -1.76 11.01 -18.16
C PRO A 89 -2.15 12.50 -18.15
N GLY A 90 -3.35 12.83 -18.56
CA GLY A 90 -3.88 14.19 -18.63
C GLY A 90 -4.61 14.67 -17.38
N ILE A 91 -4.88 13.78 -16.39
CA ILE A 91 -5.60 14.14 -15.19
C ILE A 91 -4.71 14.95 -14.23
N ARG A 92 -5.33 15.88 -13.48
CA ARG A 92 -4.64 16.64 -12.43
C ARG A 92 -4.73 15.92 -11.09
N PRO A 93 -3.75 16.10 -10.18
CA PRO A 93 -3.74 15.45 -8.87
C PRO A 93 -5.03 15.59 -8.08
N LEU A 94 -5.56 16.80 -7.96
CA LEU A 94 -6.80 17.04 -7.21
C LEU A 94 -8.03 16.43 -7.89
N GLU A 95 -8.10 16.47 -9.22
CA GLU A 95 -9.19 15.85 -9.99
C GLU A 95 -9.19 14.33 -9.78
N MET A 96 -8.01 13.72 -9.74
CA MET A 96 -7.84 12.31 -9.49
C MET A 96 -8.26 11.91 -8.08
N LEU A 97 -7.83 12.66 -7.06
CA LEU A 97 -8.26 12.43 -5.68
C LEU A 97 -9.77 12.56 -5.54
N ARG A 98 -10.40 13.56 -6.16
CA ARG A 98 -11.88 13.73 -6.15
C ARG A 98 -12.60 12.59 -6.87
N LEU A 99 -12.03 12.11 -7.99
CA LEU A 99 -12.58 10.95 -8.71
C LEU A 99 -12.55 9.69 -7.83
N TYR A 100 -11.42 9.43 -7.17
CA TYR A 100 -11.29 8.27 -6.28
C TYR A 100 -12.16 8.41 -5.02
N ALA A 101 -12.27 9.61 -4.45
CA ALA A 101 -13.16 9.89 -3.33
C ALA A 101 -14.61 9.48 -3.63
N ALA A 102 -15.07 9.64 -4.87
CA ALA A 102 -16.44 9.29 -5.25
C ALA A 102 -16.75 7.77 -5.17
N PHE A 103 -15.75 6.90 -5.06
CA PHE A 103 -15.95 5.45 -4.88
C PHE A 103 -16.19 5.06 -3.42
N PHE A 104 -15.97 5.97 -2.46
CA PHE A 104 -16.09 5.67 -1.04
C PHE A 104 -17.23 6.45 -0.39
N PRO A 105 -17.96 5.84 0.55
CA PRO A 105 -19.09 6.51 1.21
C PRO A 105 -18.65 7.61 2.18
N ASN A 106 -17.45 7.52 2.75
CA ASN A 106 -16.88 8.47 3.70
C ASN A 106 -15.38 8.70 3.42
N PRO A 107 -15.06 9.32 2.26
CA PRO A 107 -13.66 9.54 1.88
C PRO A 107 -12.98 10.57 2.77
N ASP A 108 -11.66 10.60 2.71
CA ASP A 108 -10.87 11.71 3.25
C ASP A 108 -11.00 12.94 2.34
N ASP A 109 -10.65 14.12 2.88
CA ASP A 109 -10.67 15.35 2.08
C ASP A 109 -9.57 15.34 1.01
N PRO A 110 -9.92 15.41 -0.29
CA PRO A 110 -8.94 15.42 -1.37
C PRO A 110 -7.92 16.57 -1.30
N GLU A 111 -8.33 17.75 -0.82
CA GLU A 111 -7.42 18.89 -0.70
C GLU A 111 -6.45 18.71 0.47
N ALA A 112 -6.93 18.23 1.61
CA ALA A 112 -6.10 17.90 2.77
C ALA A 112 -5.10 16.79 2.45
N LEU A 113 -5.50 15.74 1.72
CA LEU A 113 -4.59 14.68 1.28
C LEU A 113 -3.53 15.20 0.29
N LEU A 114 -3.92 16.07 -0.66
CA LEU A 114 -2.97 16.68 -1.58
C LEU A 114 -1.91 17.49 -0.85
N ASP A 115 -2.33 18.23 0.19
CA ASP A 115 -1.42 18.99 1.05
C ASP A 115 -0.52 18.07 1.89
N ARG A 116 -1.10 17.04 2.51
CA ARG A 116 -0.38 16.05 3.32
C ARG A 116 0.75 15.36 2.59
N VAL A 117 0.61 15.11 1.28
CA VAL A 117 1.66 14.54 0.44
C VAL A 117 2.57 15.59 -0.23
N GLY A 118 2.43 16.88 0.14
CA GLY A 118 3.27 17.98 -0.34
C GLY A 118 3.09 18.30 -1.82
N LEU A 119 1.88 18.13 -2.37
CA LEU A 119 1.59 18.34 -3.80
C LEU A 119 0.66 19.54 -4.08
N THR A 120 0.36 20.38 -3.11
CA THR A 120 -0.49 21.56 -3.28
C THR A 120 -0.01 22.48 -4.41
N HIS A 121 1.32 22.65 -4.54
CA HIS A 121 1.93 23.45 -5.61
C HIS A 121 1.79 22.83 -7.02
N ARG A 122 1.40 21.55 -7.11
CA ARG A 122 1.18 20.79 -8.36
C ARG A 122 -0.30 20.63 -8.74
N ARG A 123 -1.22 21.27 -8.02
CA ARG A 123 -2.68 21.10 -8.22
C ARG A 123 -3.15 21.37 -9.65
N THR A 124 -2.42 22.18 -10.43
CA THR A 124 -2.71 22.51 -11.82
C THR A 124 -1.90 21.71 -12.84
N SER A 125 -0.85 21.00 -12.40
CA SER A 125 -0.04 20.13 -13.26
C SER A 125 -0.80 18.86 -13.62
N THR A 126 -0.54 18.31 -14.81
CA THR A 126 -1.06 16.98 -15.17
C THR A 126 -0.16 15.89 -14.60
N TRP A 127 -0.68 14.65 -14.48
CA TRP A 127 0.11 13.48 -14.06
C TRP A 127 1.44 13.35 -14.82
N ARG A 128 1.41 13.53 -16.14
CA ARG A 128 2.61 13.46 -17.00
C ARG A 128 3.68 14.49 -16.63
N GLN A 129 3.30 15.61 -16.02
CA GLN A 129 4.21 16.70 -15.65
C GLN A 129 4.80 16.52 -14.25
N LEU A 130 4.32 15.52 -13.49
CA LEU A 130 4.87 15.19 -12.19
C LEU A 130 6.17 14.40 -12.35
N SER A 131 7.14 14.66 -11.47
CA SER A 131 8.31 13.79 -11.33
C SER A 131 7.91 12.42 -10.79
N GLY A 132 8.77 11.40 -10.94
CA GLY A 132 8.50 10.07 -10.39
C GLY A 132 8.18 10.09 -8.89
N GLY A 133 8.93 10.87 -8.11
CA GLY A 133 8.67 11.03 -6.68
C GLY A 133 7.35 11.75 -6.36
N GLU A 134 6.91 12.71 -7.20
CA GLU A 134 5.61 13.36 -7.06
C GLU A 134 4.47 12.39 -7.42
N GLN A 135 4.66 11.56 -8.46
CA GLN A 135 3.72 10.50 -8.84
C GLN A 135 3.56 9.47 -7.71
N GLN A 136 4.66 9.07 -7.09
CA GLN A 136 4.68 8.14 -5.98
C GLN A 136 3.92 8.70 -4.76
N ARG A 137 4.13 9.98 -4.42
CA ARG A 137 3.39 10.64 -3.34
C ARG A 137 1.89 10.77 -3.65
N LEU A 138 1.52 11.02 -4.91
CA LEU A 138 0.12 11.02 -5.30
C LEU A 138 -0.49 9.60 -5.22
N ALA A 139 0.24 8.55 -5.61
CA ALA A 139 -0.21 7.17 -5.48
C ALA A 139 -0.46 6.80 -4.00
N LEU A 140 0.42 7.26 -3.09
CA LEU A 140 0.18 7.12 -1.65
C LEU A 140 -1.11 7.84 -1.22
N ALA A 141 -1.33 9.10 -1.64
CA ALA A 141 -2.56 9.81 -1.30
C ALA A 141 -3.82 9.09 -1.81
N LEU A 142 -3.77 8.53 -3.02
CA LEU A 142 -4.88 7.76 -3.58
C LEU A 142 -5.18 6.49 -2.78
N SER A 143 -4.17 5.80 -2.25
CA SER A 143 -4.37 4.64 -1.38
C SER A 143 -5.03 4.98 -0.04
N LEU A 144 -4.94 6.24 0.38
CA LEU A 144 -5.47 6.70 1.66
C LEU A 144 -6.85 7.36 1.57
N ILE A 145 -7.31 7.70 0.37
CA ILE A 145 -8.55 8.48 0.17
C ILE A 145 -9.79 7.82 0.79
N GLY A 146 -9.83 6.48 0.85
CA GLY A 146 -10.93 5.70 1.44
C GLY A 146 -10.89 5.59 2.95
N ARG A 147 -9.93 6.21 3.65
CA ARG A 147 -9.68 6.02 5.10
C ARG A 147 -9.54 4.55 5.48
N PRO A 148 -8.55 3.85 4.93
CA PRO A 148 -8.42 2.42 5.11
C PRO A 148 -8.07 2.04 6.56
N GLU A 149 -8.48 0.83 6.97
CA GLU A 149 -8.05 0.19 8.21
C GLU A 149 -6.73 -0.57 8.01
N VAL A 150 -6.47 -1.00 6.77
CA VAL A 150 -5.21 -1.64 6.35
C VAL A 150 -4.67 -0.97 5.09
N ALA A 151 -3.40 -0.60 5.07
CA ALA A 151 -2.73 -0.04 3.90
C ALA A 151 -1.63 -0.98 3.39
N PHE A 152 -1.72 -1.36 2.12
CA PHE A 152 -0.69 -2.09 1.37
C PHE A 152 0.11 -1.10 0.52
N LEU A 153 1.40 -0.97 0.78
CA LEU A 153 2.27 0.01 0.14
C LEU A 153 3.43 -0.69 -0.56
N ASP A 154 3.37 -0.83 -1.88
CA ASP A 154 4.43 -1.51 -2.64
C ASP A 154 5.54 -0.51 -2.98
N GLU A 155 6.73 -0.70 -2.37
CA GLU A 155 7.93 0.13 -2.51
C GLU A 155 7.67 1.65 -2.43
N PRO A 156 7.04 2.16 -1.34
CA PRO A 156 6.52 3.54 -1.29
C PRO A 156 7.60 4.62 -1.40
N THR A 157 8.86 4.31 -1.12
CA THR A 157 9.99 5.25 -1.15
C THR A 157 10.92 5.07 -2.36
N ALA A 158 10.59 4.16 -3.28
CA ALA A 158 11.42 3.88 -4.45
C ALA A 158 11.52 5.09 -5.38
N GLY A 159 12.74 5.42 -5.83
CA GLY A 159 12.97 6.51 -6.79
C GLY A 159 12.71 7.92 -6.27
N ILE A 160 12.55 8.10 -4.95
CA ILE A 160 12.25 9.38 -4.32
C ILE A 160 13.53 9.98 -3.70
N ASP A 161 13.62 11.31 -3.71
CA ASP A 161 14.68 12.05 -3.04
C ASP A 161 14.60 11.96 -1.50
N VAL A 162 15.63 12.39 -0.80
CA VAL A 162 15.72 12.29 0.66
C VAL A 162 14.56 12.97 1.38
N SER A 163 14.15 14.15 0.92
CA SER A 163 13.06 14.91 1.54
C SER A 163 11.70 14.23 1.36
N GLY A 164 11.45 13.71 0.16
CA GLY A 164 10.24 12.94 -0.14
C GLY A 164 10.16 11.63 0.64
N ARG A 165 11.29 10.91 0.82
CA ARG A 165 11.36 9.71 1.67
C ARG A 165 11.01 10.03 3.13
N GLN A 166 11.53 11.14 3.67
CA GLN A 166 11.21 11.57 5.03
C GLN A 166 9.70 11.84 5.19
N LEU A 167 9.09 12.53 4.22
CA LEU A 167 7.66 12.81 4.23
C LEU A 167 6.83 11.50 4.21
N ILE A 168 7.17 10.57 3.32
CA ILE A 168 6.45 9.28 3.25
C ILE A 168 6.59 8.50 4.55
N ARG A 169 7.78 8.42 5.14
CA ARG A 169 7.99 7.76 6.44
C ARG A 169 7.13 8.39 7.53
N GLN A 170 7.05 9.72 7.56
CA GLN A 170 6.19 10.41 8.52
C GLN A 170 4.73 10.05 8.32
N ILE A 171 4.23 10.06 7.07
CA ILE A 171 2.85 9.67 6.75
C ILE A 171 2.57 8.22 7.19
N VAL A 172 3.49 7.29 6.93
CA VAL A 172 3.34 5.88 7.34
C VAL A 172 3.26 5.73 8.86
N ARG A 173 4.10 6.45 9.60
CA ARG A 173 4.05 6.45 11.08
C ARG A 173 2.76 7.06 11.62
N ASP A 174 2.30 8.16 11.02
CA ASP A 174 1.04 8.81 11.40
C ASP A 174 -0.17 7.88 11.16
N LEU A 175 -0.15 7.10 10.07
CA LEU A 175 -1.16 6.07 9.80
C LEU A 175 -1.18 5.01 10.91
N ALA A 176 -0.02 4.45 11.25
CA ALA A 176 0.06 3.47 12.34
C ALA A 176 -0.41 4.08 13.67
N THR A 177 0.04 5.28 14.00
CA THR A 177 -0.39 5.99 15.23
C THR A 177 -1.90 6.22 15.25
N SER A 178 -2.55 6.40 14.10
CA SER A 178 -4.01 6.53 13.99
C SER A 178 -4.76 5.20 14.00
N GLY A 179 -4.05 4.07 14.15
CA GLY A 179 -4.63 2.74 14.26
C GLY A 179 -4.69 1.95 12.95
N VAL A 180 -4.14 2.46 11.85
CA VAL A 180 -4.09 1.73 10.56
C VAL A 180 -2.97 0.68 10.62
N ALA A 181 -3.26 -0.55 10.21
CA ALA A 181 -2.20 -1.54 9.97
C ALA A 181 -1.53 -1.25 8.62
N VAL A 182 -0.21 -1.14 8.59
CA VAL A 182 0.52 -0.88 7.36
C VAL A 182 1.42 -2.08 7.03
N LEU A 183 1.25 -2.63 5.83
CA LEU A 183 2.17 -3.59 5.24
C LEU A 183 2.86 -2.92 4.05
N LEU A 184 4.16 -2.72 4.15
CA LEU A 184 4.95 -2.18 3.04
C LEU A 184 5.95 -3.20 2.52
N THR A 185 6.28 -3.09 1.24
CA THR A 185 7.40 -3.84 0.66
C THR A 185 8.59 -2.91 0.48
N THR A 186 9.79 -3.46 0.62
CA THR A 186 11.02 -2.78 0.27
C THR A 186 12.14 -3.78 -0.01
N HIS A 187 13.13 -3.36 -0.77
CA HIS A 187 14.40 -4.09 -0.93
C HIS A 187 15.55 -3.42 -0.16
N ASP A 188 15.27 -2.30 0.53
CA ASP A 188 16.23 -1.50 1.28
C ASP A 188 16.05 -1.73 2.79
N LEU A 189 17.04 -2.38 3.41
CA LEU A 189 17.01 -2.67 4.85
C LEU A 189 16.99 -1.40 5.70
N GLU A 190 17.75 -0.36 5.30
CA GLU A 190 17.79 0.89 6.06
C GLU A 190 16.41 1.59 6.05
N GLU A 191 15.67 1.49 4.94
CA GLU A 191 14.31 2.02 4.87
C GLU A 191 13.37 1.23 5.79
N ALA A 192 13.47 -0.11 5.77
CA ALA A 192 12.65 -0.94 6.65
C ALA A 192 12.89 -0.62 8.14
N GLU A 193 14.15 -0.54 8.56
CA GLU A 193 14.53 -0.25 9.96
C GLU A 193 14.08 1.14 10.43
N LYS A 194 13.98 2.11 9.51
CA LYS A 194 13.57 3.48 9.84
C LYS A 194 12.07 3.64 10.06
N VAL A 195 11.24 2.74 9.56
CA VAL A 195 9.79 2.94 9.53
C VAL A 195 8.98 1.79 10.12
N ALA A 196 9.49 0.55 10.04
CA ALA A 196 8.74 -0.64 10.44
C ALA A 196 8.98 -1.01 11.92
N ASP A 197 7.90 -1.45 12.57
CA ASP A 197 7.97 -2.05 13.91
C ASP A 197 8.48 -3.50 13.81
N ARG A 198 8.27 -4.13 12.66
CA ARG A 198 8.69 -5.49 12.37
C ARG A 198 9.09 -5.67 10.92
N VAL A 199 10.16 -6.42 10.69
CA VAL A 199 10.64 -6.82 9.36
C VAL A 199 10.46 -8.33 9.18
N VAL A 200 10.00 -8.74 8.00
CA VAL A 200 9.73 -10.12 7.58
C VAL A 200 10.45 -10.44 6.28
#